data_cf82927b09277a46b7e2ab7d63b736b8
#
_entry.id   cf82927b09277a46b7e2ab7d63b736b8
#
_cell.length_a   1.000
_cell.length_b   1.000
_cell.length_c   1.000
_cell.angle_alpha   90.00
_cell.angle_beta   90.00
_cell.angle_gamma   90.00
#
_symmetry.space_group_name_H-M   'P 1'
#
loop_
_entity.id
_entity.type
_entity.pdbx_description
1 polymer ?
#
loop_
_entity_poly.entity_id
_entity_poly.type
_entity_poly.pdbx_seq_one_letter_code
_entity_poly.pdbx_strand_id
1 'polypeptide(L)'
;TLLKKNNYNYLQKFCLNEKGNIFKSNEEANKVLEKYFILDDQNFSDSIGLMTGYYEPEINGYSYQKKGSYPIYKNPTTISKKYLLNKSRSEINKGALRNMNLEIAWLENEVETFFLQIQGSGRIKLEDGNTIKVKYDGSNNKKYTSIGKVLIDKGELKKNKVNMFTIKSWLYKNKKRAKKIMERNQRYIFFKKYEGDIKGAANTKLIPNFSVAVDPKHTNNGALMIVSFVNNPQKKFLVMAHDNGAAIKGKNRIDLFTGYGKKAESKAAKLKEKILLKRLFPK
;
A
#
# COMPACT_ATOMS: atom_id res chain seq x y z
N THR A 1 26.93 -12.83 12.40
CA THR A 1 25.92 -13.33 13.40
C THR A 1 26.00 -12.57 14.72
N LEU A 2 27.18 -12.17 15.20
CA LEU A 2 27.38 -11.38 16.43
C LEU A 2 26.88 -9.93 16.29
N LEU A 3 27.08 -9.30 15.14
CA LEU A 3 26.59 -7.95 14.82
C LEU A 3 25.05 -7.86 14.87
N LYS A 4 24.32 -8.88 14.41
CA LYS A 4 22.84 -8.91 14.49
C LYS A 4 22.32 -8.97 15.94
N LYS A 5 23.01 -9.64 16.84
CA LYS A 5 22.59 -9.80 18.25
C LYS A 5 22.83 -8.53 19.05
N ASN A 6 23.94 -7.85 18.80
CA ASN A 6 24.27 -6.57 19.46
C ASN A 6 23.33 -5.43 19.03
N ASN A 7 23.00 -5.35 17.74
CA ASN A 7 22.07 -4.33 17.22
C ASN A 7 20.64 -4.52 17.76
N TYR A 8 20.20 -5.77 17.98
CA TYR A 8 18.90 -6.03 18.58
C TYR A 8 18.81 -5.53 20.02
N ASN A 9 19.84 -5.79 20.81
CA ASN A 9 19.92 -5.33 22.21
C ASN A 9 19.95 -3.79 22.30
N TYR A 10 20.60 -3.13 21.34
CA TYR A 10 20.69 -1.68 21.31
C TYR A 10 19.35 -1.02 20.97
N LEU A 11 18.64 -1.56 19.97
CA LEU A 11 17.27 -1.14 19.63
C LEU A 11 16.31 -1.38 20.78
N GLN A 12 16.44 -2.50 21.49
CA GLN A 12 15.61 -2.80 22.65
C GLN A 12 15.84 -1.76 23.78
N LYS A 13 17.09 -1.39 24.07
CA LYS A 13 17.44 -0.31 25.01
C LYS A 13 16.85 1.02 24.57
N PHE A 14 16.98 1.38 23.29
CA PHE A 14 16.35 2.58 22.74
C PHE A 14 14.84 2.59 22.99
N CYS A 15 14.14 1.51 22.63
CA CYS A 15 12.70 1.41 22.81
C CYS A 15 12.28 1.49 24.28
N LEU A 16 13.06 0.94 25.19
CA LEU A 16 12.77 0.99 26.64
C LEU A 16 13.03 2.39 27.22
N ASN A 17 14.13 3.03 26.84
CA ASN A 17 14.53 4.33 27.38
C ASN A 17 13.68 5.49 26.84
N GLU A 18 13.24 5.39 25.58
CA GLU A 18 12.49 6.46 24.91
C GLU A 18 10.97 6.19 24.84
N LYS A 19 10.52 5.10 25.48
CA LYS A 19 9.09 4.75 25.49
C LYS A 19 8.28 5.81 26.25
N GLY A 20 7.34 6.43 25.50
CA GLY A 20 6.45 7.45 26.07
C GLY A 20 7.05 8.87 26.08
N ASN A 21 8.31 9.06 25.66
CA ASN A 21 8.88 10.39 25.52
C ASN A 21 8.15 11.18 24.42
N ILE A 22 7.74 12.39 24.78
CA ILE A 22 7.19 13.37 23.85
C ILE A 22 8.25 14.45 23.67
N PHE A 23 8.86 14.50 22.47
CA PHE A 23 9.86 15.52 22.15
C PHE A 23 9.19 16.89 22.00
N LYS A 24 9.72 17.89 22.70
CA LYS A 24 9.20 19.26 22.68
C LYS A 24 9.64 20.03 21.43
N SER A 25 10.70 19.57 20.76
CA SER A 25 11.22 20.20 19.55
C SER A 25 11.87 19.19 18.60
N ASN A 26 12.04 19.59 17.33
CA ASN A 26 12.81 18.81 16.35
C ASN A 26 14.29 18.67 16.76
N GLU A 27 14.84 19.64 17.48
CA GLU A 27 16.22 19.60 17.95
C GLU A 27 16.41 18.49 18.99
N GLU A 28 15.49 18.36 19.94
CA GLU A 28 15.51 17.30 20.95
C GLU A 28 15.37 15.91 20.27
N ALA A 29 14.45 15.77 19.33
CA ALA A 29 14.28 14.53 18.56
C ALA A 29 15.55 14.18 17.76
N ASN A 30 16.21 15.16 17.15
CA ASN A 30 17.47 14.96 16.42
C ASN A 30 18.60 14.50 17.34
N LYS A 31 18.76 15.10 18.50
CA LYS A 31 19.77 14.69 19.51
C LYS A 31 19.58 13.22 19.90
N VAL A 32 18.34 12.79 20.10
CA VAL A 32 18.02 11.39 20.42
C VAL A 32 18.34 10.48 19.23
N LEU A 33 17.98 10.87 18.01
CA LEU A 33 18.32 10.08 16.82
C LEU A 33 19.84 9.95 16.64
N GLU A 34 20.58 11.03 16.79
CA GLU A 34 22.05 11.04 16.69
C GLU A 34 22.72 10.22 17.80
N LYS A 35 22.12 10.16 18.99
CA LYS A 35 22.62 9.33 20.10
C LYS A 35 22.56 7.84 19.77
N TYR A 36 21.46 7.37 19.14
CA TYR A 36 21.17 5.96 18.97
C TYR A 36 21.42 5.43 17.56
N PHE A 37 21.50 6.31 16.55
CA PHE A 37 21.59 5.91 15.16
C PHE A 37 22.75 6.60 14.43
N ILE A 38 23.24 5.92 13.39
CA ILE A 38 24.12 6.49 12.38
C ILE A 38 23.40 6.53 11.04
N LEU A 39 23.72 7.54 10.24
CA LEU A 39 23.30 7.60 8.84
C LEU A 39 24.19 6.67 8.02
N ASP A 40 23.60 5.84 7.19
CA ASP A 40 24.34 5.07 6.19
C ASP A 40 24.68 5.97 5.00
N ASP A 41 25.88 6.56 5.04
CA ASP A 41 26.40 7.37 3.93
C ASP A 41 27.06 6.50 2.83
N GLN A 42 27.38 5.23 3.11
CA GLN A 42 28.16 4.39 2.21
C GLN A 42 27.33 3.52 1.25
N ASN A 43 26.12 3.11 1.64
CA ASN A 43 25.31 2.15 0.87
C ASN A 43 24.10 2.75 0.15
N PHE A 44 23.78 4.00 0.40
CA PHE A 44 22.75 4.72 -0.33
C PHE A 44 23.43 5.72 -1.25
N SER A 45 23.65 5.27 -2.49
CA SER A 45 24.05 6.16 -3.56
C SER A 45 23.13 7.39 -3.59
N ASP A 46 23.64 8.54 -3.94
CA ASP A 46 22.88 9.77 -4.24
C ASP A 46 21.88 9.57 -5.39
N SER A 47 21.49 8.31 -5.64
CA SER A 47 20.53 7.95 -6.67
C SER A 47 19.14 8.42 -6.27
N ILE A 48 18.58 9.24 -7.14
CA ILE A 48 17.23 9.77 -6.99
C ILE A 48 16.22 8.62 -6.93
N GLY A 49 15.48 8.60 -5.85
CA GLY A 49 14.38 7.68 -5.62
C GLY A 49 13.02 8.27 -6.03
N LEU A 50 11.98 7.47 -5.84
CA LEU A 50 10.60 7.86 -6.10
C LEU A 50 9.73 7.54 -4.89
N MET A 51 9.02 8.55 -4.40
CA MET A 51 7.95 8.41 -3.42
C MET A 51 6.60 8.63 -4.09
N THR A 52 5.68 7.70 -3.87
CA THR A 52 4.25 7.85 -4.19
C THR A 52 3.42 7.65 -2.92
N GLY A 53 2.11 7.67 -3.02
CA GLY A 53 1.24 7.49 -1.87
C GLY A 53 0.22 6.39 -2.08
N TYR A 54 -0.16 5.73 -0.98
CA TYR A 54 -1.29 4.83 -0.90
C TYR A 54 -2.15 5.17 0.32
N TYR A 55 -3.37 4.67 0.33
CA TYR A 55 -4.36 4.98 1.35
C TYR A 55 -5.34 3.81 1.54
N GLU A 56 -6.11 3.86 2.58
CA GLU A 56 -7.21 2.95 2.82
C GLU A 56 -8.52 3.56 2.28
N PRO A 57 -9.06 3.06 1.15
CA PRO A 57 -10.28 3.58 0.57
C PRO A 57 -11.50 3.29 1.46
N GLU A 58 -12.48 4.18 1.36
CA GLU A 58 -13.80 4.05 1.95
C GLU A 58 -14.82 3.99 0.82
N ILE A 59 -15.53 2.87 0.69
CA ILE A 59 -16.36 2.52 -0.47
C ILE A 59 -17.71 2.02 0.01
N ASN A 60 -18.79 2.42 -0.67
CA ASN A 60 -20.11 1.90 -0.38
C ASN A 60 -20.27 0.45 -0.90
N GLY A 61 -21.04 -0.34 -0.17
CA GLY A 61 -21.29 -1.73 -0.53
C GLY A 61 -22.48 -2.34 0.23
N TYR A 62 -22.66 -3.62 0.02
CA TYR A 62 -23.77 -4.41 0.53
C TYR A 62 -23.25 -5.67 1.21
N SER A 63 -23.94 -6.15 2.24
CA SER A 63 -23.68 -7.44 2.88
C SER A 63 -24.22 -8.63 2.06
N TYR A 64 -25.05 -8.37 1.05
CA TYR A 64 -25.70 -9.33 0.17
C TYR A 64 -25.49 -8.97 -1.30
N GLN A 65 -25.73 -9.90 -2.20
CA GLN A 65 -25.63 -9.67 -3.64
C GLN A 65 -26.78 -8.77 -4.11
N LYS A 66 -26.44 -7.59 -4.63
CA LYS A 66 -27.36 -6.67 -5.31
C LYS A 66 -27.09 -6.68 -6.81
N LYS A 67 -28.11 -6.55 -7.62
CA LYS A 67 -27.96 -6.48 -9.10
C LYS A 67 -27.00 -5.36 -9.47
N GLY A 68 -25.96 -5.66 -10.24
CA GLY A 68 -24.95 -4.70 -10.66
C GLY A 68 -23.84 -4.43 -9.63
N SER A 69 -23.80 -5.15 -8.50
CA SER A 69 -22.72 -5.06 -7.53
C SER A 69 -21.58 -6.03 -7.83
N TYR A 70 -20.41 -5.75 -7.26
CA TYR A 70 -19.15 -6.43 -7.53
C TYR A 70 -18.60 -7.06 -6.25
N PRO A 71 -18.49 -8.40 -6.19
CA PRO A 71 -18.06 -9.09 -4.98
C PRO A 71 -16.56 -8.92 -4.73
N ILE A 72 -16.19 -8.88 -3.45
CA ILE A 72 -14.83 -9.14 -2.97
C ILE A 72 -14.82 -10.45 -2.19
N TYR A 73 -13.74 -11.20 -2.33
CA TYR A 73 -13.67 -12.58 -1.87
C TYR A 73 -12.64 -12.81 -0.79
N LYS A 74 -12.92 -13.77 0.10
CA LYS A 74 -11.94 -14.44 0.96
C LYS A 74 -10.94 -15.22 0.11
N ASN A 75 -9.79 -15.53 0.69
CA ASN A 75 -8.82 -16.39 0.04
C ASN A 75 -9.39 -17.82 -0.13
N PRO A 76 -9.38 -18.40 -1.33
CA PRO A 76 -9.87 -19.76 -1.58
C PRO A 76 -9.18 -20.86 -0.75
N THR A 77 -7.99 -20.60 -0.19
CA THR A 77 -7.33 -21.52 0.73
C THR A 77 -8.12 -21.76 2.00
N THR A 78 -9.00 -20.84 2.41
CA THR A 78 -9.89 -20.99 3.56
C THR A 78 -10.89 -22.15 3.42
N ILE A 79 -11.14 -22.61 2.19
CA ILE A 79 -12.02 -23.72 1.85
C ILE A 79 -11.24 -24.87 1.15
N SER A 80 -9.93 -24.94 1.35
CA SER A 80 -9.03 -25.96 0.78
C SER A 80 -9.00 -26.03 -0.76
N LYS A 81 -9.49 -25.01 -1.46
CA LYS A 81 -9.53 -24.93 -2.93
C LYS A 81 -8.38 -24.12 -3.52
N LYS A 82 -7.14 -24.51 -3.22
CA LYS A 82 -5.93 -23.81 -3.69
C LYS A 82 -5.83 -23.66 -5.21
N TYR A 83 -6.39 -24.58 -5.98
CA TYR A 83 -6.38 -24.51 -7.45
C TYR A 83 -7.05 -23.25 -8.00
N LEU A 84 -7.97 -22.65 -7.26
CA LEU A 84 -8.62 -21.39 -7.63
C LEU A 84 -7.68 -20.18 -7.62
N LEU A 85 -6.54 -20.28 -6.93
CA LEU A 85 -5.50 -19.24 -6.94
C LEU A 85 -4.88 -19.04 -8.33
N ASN A 86 -5.04 -20.01 -9.24
CA ASN A 86 -4.53 -19.87 -10.60
C ASN A 86 -5.49 -19.16 -11.58
N LYS A 87 -6.72 -18.86 -11.15
CA LYS A 87 -7.69 -18.16 -11.97
C LYS A 87 -7.27 -16.71 -12.21
N SER A 88 -7.36 -16.26 -13.46
CA SER A 88 -7.11 -14.87 -13.82
C SER A 88 -8.21 -13.95 -13.28
N ARG A 89 -7.94 -12.65 -13.22
CA ARG A 89 -8.95 -11.64 -12.89
C ARG A 89 -10.22 -11.80 -13.77
N SER A 90 -10.04 -12.01 -15.07
CA SER A 90 -11.16 -12.14 -15.99
C SER A 90 -12.02 -13.36 -15.68
N GLU A 91 -11.42 -14.53 -15.37
CA GLU A 91 -12.17 -15.71 -14.94
C GLU A 91 -12.93 -15.49 -13.64
N ILE A 92 -12.30 -14.84 -12.65
CA ILE A 92 -12.93 -14.50 -11.37
C ILE A 92 -14.10 -13.54 -11.60
N ASN A 93 -13.90 -12.48 -12.39
CA ASN A 93 -14.96 -11.53 -12.74
C ASN A 93 -16.13 -12.18 -13.52
N LYS A 94 -15.87 -13.26 -14.25
CA LYS A 94 -16.91 -14.07 -14.93
C LYS A 94 -17.60 -15.07 -13.98
N GLY A 95 -17.19 -15.16 -12.74
CA GLY A 95 -17.85 -15.95 -11.70
C GLY A 95 -17.16 -17.27 -11.35
N ALA A 96 -15.85 -17.42 -11.59
CA ALA A 96 -15.12 -18.64 -11.21
C ALA A 96 -15.16 -18.96 -9.70
N LEU A 97 -15.58 -17.99 -8.86
CA LEU A 97 -15.72 -18.16 -7.40
C LEU A 97 -17.20 -18.12 -6.92
N ARG A 98 -18.16 -18.10 -7.83
CA ARG A 98 -19.59 -18.10 -7.47
C ARG A 98 -19.97 -19.36 -6.71
N ASN A 99 -20.94 -19.23 -5.80
CA ASN A 99 -21.49 -20.34 -5.01
C ASN A 99 -20.47 -21.08 -4.14
N MET A 100 -19.37 -20.39 -3.76
CA MET A 100 -18.33 -20.97 -2.92
C MET A 100 -18.33 -20.38 -1.51
N ASN A 101 -19.29 -19.53 -1.16
CA ASN A 101 -19.40 -18.84 0.14
C ASN A 101 -18.11 -18.08 0.52
N LEU A 102 -17.42 -17.52 -0.50
CA LEU A 102 -16.19 -16.75 -0.32
C LEU A 102 -16.44 -15.25 -0.28
N GLU A 103 -17.64 -14.79 -0.59
CA GLU A 103 -17.98 -13.39 -0.64
C GLU A 103 -17.91 -12.75 0.75
N ILE A 104 -17.24 -11.58 0.83
CA ILE A 104 -17.16 -10.77 2.06
C ILE A 104 -18.21 -9.68 2.03
N ALA A 105 -18.33 -9.03 0.89
CA ALA A 105 -19.25 -7.93 0.59
C ALA A 105 -19.36 -7.74 -0.92
N TRP A 106 -20.36 -6.97 -1.35
CA TRP A 106 -20.57 -6.58 -2.75
C TRP A 106 -20.48 -5.06 -2.85
N LEU A 107 -19.57 -4.55 -3.69
CA LEU A 107 -19.33 -3.13 -3.85
C LEU A 107 -20.18 -2.54 -4.99
N GLU A 108 -20.53 -1.27 -4.89
CA GLU A 108 -21.41 -0.61 -5.86
C GLU A 108 -20.72 -0.35 -7.22
N ASN A 109 -19.40 -0.30 -7.25
CA ASN A 109 -18.66 0.20 -8.39
C ASN A 109 -17.47 -0.69 -8.76
N GLU A 110 -17.39 -1.12 -10.03
CA GLU A 110 -16.32 -1.99 -10.53
C GLU A 110 -14.93 -1.33 -10.46
N VAL A 111 -14.86 -0.03 -10.77
CA VAL A 111 -13.60 0.72 -10.74
C VAL A 111 -13.10 0.83 -9.30
N GLU A 112 -13.99 1.17 -8.34
CA GLU A 112 -13.60 1.25 -6.93
C GLU A 112 -13.23 -0.13 -6.37
N THR A 113 -13.91 -1.20 -6.77
CA THR A 113 -13.55 -2.59 -6.43
C THR A 113 -12.14 -2.93 -6.92
N PHE A 114 -11.81 -2.54 -8.15
CA PHE A 114 -10.47 -2.71 -8.71
C PHE A 114 -9.43 -1.93 -7.91
N PHE A 115 -9.70 -0.66 -7.58
CA PHE A 115 -8.76 0.17 -6.82
C PHE A 115 -8.61 -0.29 -5.36
N LEU A 116 -9.65 -0.83 -4.72
CA LEU A 116 -9.54 -1.48 -3.42
C LEU A 116 -8.49 -2.60 -3.46
N GLN A 117 -8.47 -3.41 -4.53
CA GLN A 117 -7.48 -4.46 -4.71
C GLN A 117 -6.07 -3.92 -4.97
N ILE A 118 -5.95 -2.74 -5.60
CA ILE A 118 -4.64 -2.07 -5.77
C ILE A 118 -4.11 -1.56 -4.44
N GLN A 119 -4.98 -1.01 -3.58
CA GLN A 119 -4.61 -0.49 -2.25
C GLN A 119 -4.34 -1.62 -1.23
N GLY A 120 -5.01 -2.77 -1.38
CA GLY A 120 -4.81 -3.94 -0.53
C GLY A 120 -5.56 -3.91 0.81
N SER A 121 -6.18 -2.81 1.18
CA SER A 121 -7.06 -2.67 2.34
C SER A 121 -8.15 -1.64 2.08
N GLY A 122 -9.22 -1.64 2.86
CA GLY A 122 -10.29 -0.65 2.74
C GLY A 122 -11.41 -0.83 3.74
N ARG A 123 -12.31 0.15 3.74
CA ARG A 123 -13.50 0.22 4.57
C ARG A 123 -14.73 0.20 3.67
N ILE A 124 -15.62 -0.73 3.92
CA ILE A 124 -16.86 -0.89 3.15
C ILE A 124 -17.99 -0.39 4.03
N LYS A 125 -18.60 0.72 3.64
CA LYS A 125 -19.79 1.27 4.28
C LYS A 125 -21.02 0.53 3.76
N LEU A 126 -21.72 -0.13 4.65
CA LEU A 126 -22.95 -0.85 4.34
C LEU A 126 -24.17 0.07 4.42
N GLU A 127 -25.28 -0.35 3.79
CA GLU A 127 -26.54 0.40 3.80
C GLU A 127 -27.13 0.58 5.22
N ASP A 128 -26.85 -0.35 6.15
CA ASP A 128 -27.27 -0.31 7.54
C ASP A 128 -26.42 0.60 8.44
N GLY A 129 -25.45 1.33 7.85
CA GLY A 129 -24.51 2.19 8.56
C GLY A 129 -23.29 1.48 9.14
N ASN A 130 -23.25 0.16 9.13
CA ASN A 130 -22.10 -0.61 9.58
C ASN A 130 -20.92 -0.48 8.62
N THR A 131 -19.70 -0.70 9.13
CA THR A 131 -18.49 -0.68 8.34
C THR A 131 -17.75 -2.01 8.44
N ILE A 132 -17.53 -2.67 7.31
CA ILE A 132 -16.64 -3.84 7.20
C ILE A 132 -15.25 -3.34 6.82
N LYS A 133 -14.25 -3.61 7.65
CA LYS A 133 -12.84 -3.37 7.34
C LYS A 133 -12.24 -4.62 6.72
N VAL A 134 -11.53 -4.46 5.59
CA VAL A 134 -10.88 -5.56 4.88
C VAL A 134 -9.42 -5.26 4.61
N LYS A 135 -8.59 -6.30 4.69
CA LYS A 135 -7.17 -6.22 4.35
C LYS A 135 -6.74 -7.42 3.50
N TYR A 136 -5.61 -7.25 2.84
CA TYR A 136 -4.96 -8.27 2.03
C TYR A 136 -4.83 -9.61 2.76
N ASP A 137 -5.21 -10.69 2.07
CA ASP A 137 -5.11 -12.08 2.56
C ASP A 137 -4.60 -13.04 1.48
N GLY A 138 -3.90 -12.52 0.50
CA GLY A 138 -3.34 -13.30 -0.58
C GLY A 138 -3.79 -12.84 -1.96
N SER A 139 -3.28 -13.52 -2.98
CA SER A 139 -3.60 -13.21 -4.38
C SER A 139 -3.68 -14.48 -5.20
N ASN A 140 -4.17 -14.34 -6.44
CA ASN A 140 -4.23 -15.42 -7.43
C ASN A 140 -2.88 -15.76 -8.09
N ASN A 141 -1.77 -15.42 -7.47
CA ASN A 141 -0.39 -15.69 -7.94
C ASN A 141 -0.04 -15.13 -9.35
N LYS A 142 -0.92 -14.34 -9.96
CA LYS A 142 -0.62 -13.68 -11.25
C LYS A 142 0.24 -12.44 -11.02
N LYS A 143 1.07 -12.09 -12.02
CA LYS A 143 1.89 -10.87 -11.97
C LYS A 143 1.02 -9.62 -12.00
N TYR A 144 1.48 -8.61 -11.27
CA TYR A 144 0.88 -7.28 -11.33
C TYR A 144 1.21 -6.59 -12.65
N THR A 145 0.20 -6.01 -13.28
CA THR A 145 0.36 -5.15 -14.46
C THR A 145 -0.24 -3.78 -14.16
N SER A 146 0.57 -2.74 -14.30
CA SER A 146 0.09 -1.36 -14.13
C SER A 146 -0.82 -0.97 -15.28
N ILE A 147 -2.11 -0.74 -14.99
CA ILE A 147 -3.06 -0.26 -16.00
C ILE A 147 -2.75 1.17 -16.44
N GLY A 148 -2.11 1.98 -15.59
CA GLY A 148 -1.59 3.29 -15.96
C GLY A 148 -0.53 3.20 -17.07
N LYS A 149 0.40 2.22 -16.99
CA LYS A 149 1.34 1.94 -18.06
C LYS A 149 0.62 1.48 -19.32
N VAL A 150 -0.36 0.57 -19.19
CA VAL A 150 -1.16 0.11 -20.34
C VAL A 150 -1.86 1.27 -21.06
N LEU A 151 -2.38 2.25 -20.31
CA LEU A 151 -3.02 3.43 -20.89
C LEU A 151 -2.02 4.37 -21.57
N ILE A 152 -0.79 4.49 -21.04
CA ILE A 152 0.28 5.25 -21.70
C ILE A 152 0.68 4.56 -23.02
N ASP A 153 0.96 3.26 -22.97
CA ASP A 153 1.39 2.46 -24.13
C ASP A 153 0.33 2.45 -25.25
N LYS A 154 -0.94 2.68 -24.92
CA LYS A 154 -2.05 2.84 -25.87
C LYS A 154 -2.28 4.31 -26.32
N GLY A 155 -1.49 5.25 -25.86
CA GLY A 155 -1.67 6.68 -26.19
C GLY A 155 -2.87 7.37 -25.51
N GLU A 156 -3.54 6.68 -24.56
CA GLU A 156 -4.75 7.19 -23.90
C GLU A 156 -4.43 8.23 -22.81
N LEU A 157 -3.27 8.12 -22.17
CA LEU A 157 -2.81 9.05 -21.15
C LEU A 157 -1.33 9.43 -21.37
N LYS A 158 -1.01 10.69 -21.18
CA LYS A 158 0.38 11.17 -21.24
C LYS A 158 1.16 10.76 -19.99
N LYS A 159 2.40 10.27 -20.14
CA LYS A 159 3.26 9.76 -19.05
C LYS A 159 3.43 10.76 -17.89
N ASN A 160 3.53 12.05 -18.18
CA ASN A 160 3.68 13.11 -17.16
C ASN A 160 2.38 13.47 -16.44
N LYS A 161 1.20 13.05 -16.95
CA LYS A 161 -0.11 13.30 -16.36
C LYS A 161 -0.75 12.08 -15.70
N VAL A 162 -0.08 10.91 -15.75
CA VAL A 162 -0.63 9.68 -15.17
C VAL A 162 -0.53 9.70 -13.66
N ASN A 163 -1.69 9.62 -13.02
CA ASN A 163 -1.89 9.40 -11.60
C ASN A 163 -3.22 8.66 -11.37
N MET A 164 -3.54 8.33 -10.13
CA MET A 164 -4.75 7.58 -9.79
C MET A 164 -6.04 8.29 -10.26
N PHE A 165 -6.13 9.61 -10.12
CA PHE A 165 -7.31 10.36 -10.56
C PHE A 165 -7.50 10.32 -12.06
N THR A 166 -6.44 10.52 -12.84
CA THR A 166 -6.52 10.50 -14.30
C THR A 166 -6.87 9.11 -14.82
N ILE A 167 -6.37 8.05 -14.18
CA ILE A 167 -6.73 6.66 -14.51
C ILE A 167 -8.20 6.40 -14.17
N LYS A 168 -8.67 6.72 -12.96
CA LYS A 168 -10.08 6.58 -12.57
C LYS A 168 -11.00 7.37 -13.52
N SER A 169 -10.67 8.63 -13.80
CA SER A 169 -11.42 9.49 -14.73
C SER A 169 -11.53 8.86 -16.12
N TRP A 170 -10.42 8.30 -16.62
CA TRP A 170 -10.43 7.60 -17.90
C TRP A 170 -11.35 6.37 -17.88
N LEU A 171 -11.28 5.55 -16.84
CA LEU A 171 -12.13 4.35 -16.70
C LEU A 171 -13.61 4.71 -16.63
N TYR A 172 -13.98 5.75 -15.88
CA TYR A 172 -15.37 6.21 -15.78
C TYR A 172 -15.91 6.78 -17.10
N LYS A 173 -15.08 7.50 -17.85
CA LYS A 173 -15.47 8.04 -19.18
C LYS A 173 -15.55 6.96 -20.26
N ASN A 174 -14.77 5.87 -20.12
CA ASN A 174 -14.67 4.81 -21.13
C ASN A 174 -15.27 3.49 -20.65
N LYS A 175 -16.49 3.49 -20.11
CA LYS A 175 -17.14 2.33 -19.47
C LYS A 175 -17.05 1.04 -20.29
N LYS A 176 -17.28 1.11 -21.62
CA LYS A 176 -17.21 -0.05 -22.53
C LYS A 176 -15.80 -0.67 -22.61
N ARG A 177 -14.75 0.12 -22.42
CA ARG A 177 -13.35 -0.30 -22.51
C ARG A 177 -12.70 -0.54 -21.13
N ALA A 178 -13.28 0.03 -20.07
CA ALA A 178 -12.73 0.02 -18.71
C ALA A 178 -12.45 -1.41 -18.21
N LYS A 179 -13.42 -2.32 -18.38
CA LYS A 179 -13.27 -3.72 -17.97
C LYS A 179 -12.07 -4.39 -18.64
N LYS A 180 -11.92 -4.26 -19.98
CA LYS A 180 -10.79 -4.83 -20.72
C LYS A 180 -9.44 -4.25 -20.25
N ILE A 181 -9.40 -2.96 -19.88
CA ILE A 181 -8.18 -2.32 -19.35
C ILE A 181 -7.87 -2.84 -17.96
N MET A 182 -8.84 -2.92 -17.05
CA MET A 182 -8.63 -3.45 -15.69
C MET A 182 -8.22 -4.93 -15.73
N GLU A 183 -8.75 -5.74 -16.64
CA GLU A 183 -8.40 -7.15 -16.83
C GLU A 183 -6.98 -7.37 -17.40
N ARG A 184 -6.31 -6.34 -17.95
CA ARG A 184 -4.87 -6.41 -18.27
C ARG A 184 -4.01 -6.65 -17.01
N ASN A 185 -4.45 -6.17 -15.84
CA ASN A 185 -3.90 -6.60 -14.58
C ASN A 185 -4.55 -7.91 -14.14
N GLN A 186 -3.94 -9.03 -14.50
CA GLN A 186 -4.45 -10.36 -14.16
C GLN A 186 -4.37 -10.69 -12.66
N ARG A 187 -3.58 -9.95 -11.89
CA ARG A 187 -3.48 -10.14 -10.42
C ARG A 187 -4.81 -9.78 -9.77
N TYR A 188 -5.36 -10.71 -9.00
CA TYR A 188 -6.54 -10.54 -8.17
C TYR A 188 -6.15 -10.64 -6.70
N ILE A 189 -6.70 -9.78 -5.85
CA ILE A 189 -6.42 -9.75 -4.41
C ILE A 189 -7.61 -10.33 -3.67
N PHE A 190 -7.32 -11.23 -2.74
CA PHE A 190 -8.26 -11.76 -1.77
C PHE A 190 -8.11 -11.02 -0.45
N PHE A 191 -9.20 -10.98 0.30
CA PHE A 191 -9.29 -10.20 1.52
C PHE A 191 -9.70 -11.05 2.71
N LYS A 192 -9.41 -10.54 3.91
CA LYS A 192 -10.05 -10.95 5.15
C LYS A 192 -10.56 -9.74 5.90
N LYS A 193 -11.61 -9.94 6.70
CA LYS A 193 -12.09 -8.95 7.65
C LYS A 193 -11.03 -8.75 8.74
N TYR A 194 -10.96 -7.55 9.28
CA TYR A 194 -10.14 -7.25 10.44
C TYR A 194 -10.82 -6.22 11.33
N GLU A 195 -10.38 -6.17 12.59
CA GLU A 195 -10.82 -5.20 13.58
C GLU A 195 -9.64 -4.36 14.05
N GLY A 196 -9.94 -3.23 14.69
CA GLY A 196 -8.95 -2.30 15.19
C GLY A 196 -8.24 -1.53 14.06
N ASP A 197 -6.93 -1.29 14.25
CA ASP A 197 -6.09 -0.53 13.33
C ASP A 197 -5.58 -1.40 12.19
N ILE A 198 -5.43 -0.79 11.00
CA ILE A 198 -4.79 -1.45 9.86
C ILE A 198 -3.32 -1.70 10.18
N LYS A 199 -2.87 -2.94 9.94
CA LYS A 199 -1.47 -3.35 10.08
C LYS A 199 -0.86 -3.64 8.73
N GLY A 200 0.36 -3.16 8.52
CA GLY A 200 1.17 -3.46 7.34
C GLY A 200 1.84 -4.84 7.40
N ALA A 201 2.69 -5.13 6.44
CA ALA A 201 3.43 -6.39 6.34
C ALA A 201 4.36 -6.66 7.54
N ALA A 202 4.81 -5.62 8.25
CA ALA A 202 5.56 -5.71 9.50
C ALA A 202 4.69 -6.11 10.71
N ASN A 203 3.41 -6.39 10.52
CA ASN A 203 2.42 -6.65 11.58
C ASN A 203 2.27 -5.50 12.60
N THR A 204 2.64 -4.27 12.21
CA THR A 204 2.58 -3.04 13.00
C THR A 204 1.48 -2.12 12.45
N LYS A 205 0.85 -1.32 13.31
CA LYS A 205 -0.11 -0.28 12.91
C LYS A 205 0.51 0.65 11.87
N LEU A 206 -0.24 0.91 10.80
CA LEU A 206 0.13 1.92 9.82
C LEU A 206 -0.20 3.32 10.35
N ILE A 207 0.81 4.19 10.36
CA ILE A 207 0.71 5.56 10.84
C ILE A 207 0.74 6.48 9.61
N PRO A 208 -0.30 7.32 9.40
CA PRO A 208 -0.33 8.25 8.28
C PRO A 208 0.89 9.18 8.26
N ASN A 209 1.47 9.39 7.08
CA ASN A 209 2.64 10.23 6.82
C ASN A 209 3.96 9.76 7.47
N PHE A 210 3.98 8.56 8.03
CA PHE A 210 5.17 7.95 8.65
C PHE A 210 5.42 6.54 8.12
N SER A 211 4.40 5.70 8.03
CA SER A 211 4.55 4.34 7.51
C SER A 211 4.72 4.33 5.99
N VAL A 212 5.69 3.58 5.51
CA VAL A 212 5.92 3.38 4.07
C VAL A 212 5.93 1.91 3.70
N ALA A 213 5.43 1.62 2.48
CA ALA A 213 5.65 0.36 1.82
C ALA A 213 6.96 0.42 1.03
N VAL A 214 7.71 -0.69 1.07
CA VAL A 214 9.05 -0.83 0.46
C VAL A 214 9.15 -2.11 -0.38
N ASP A 215 10.24 -2.24 -1.13
CA ASP A 215 10.62 -3.52 -1.73
C ASP A 215 11.39 -4.36 -0.70
N PRO A 216 10.84 -5.50 -0.22
CA PRO A 216 11.49 -6.31 0.80
C PRO A 216 12.80 -6.97 0.33
N LYS A 217 13.08 -6.97 -0.99
CA LYS A 217 14.39 -7.41 -1.52
C LYS A 217 15.52 -6.42 -1.21
N HIS A 218 15.19 -5.18 -0.93
CA HIS A 218 16.17 -4.10 -0.73
C HIS A 218 16.07 -3.43 0.62
N THR A 219 14.91 -3.47 1.27
CA THR A 219 14.65 -2.79 2.55
C THR A 219 13.85 -3.70 3.46
N ASN A 220 14.41 -4.00 4.61
CA ASN A 220 13.73 -4.84 5.62
C ASN A 220 12.59 -4.07 6.30
N ASN A 221 11.54 -4.78 6.69
CA ASN A 221 10.51 -4.23 7.56
C ASN A 221 11.13 -3.74 8.87
N GLY A 222 10.66 -2.59 9.38
CA GLY A 222 11.20 -1.94 10.56
C GLY A 222 12.38 -0.98 10.27
N ALA A 223 12.88 -0.90 9.04
CA ALA A 223 13.93 0.05 8.68
C ALA A 223 13.44 1.49 8.86
N LEU A 224 14.17 2.26 9.65
CA LEU A 224 13.95 3.69 9.84
C LEU A 224 14.76 4.47 8.80
N MET A 225 14.14 5.47 8.18
CA MET A 225 14.74 6.19 7.06
C MET A 225 14.42 7.68 7.13
N ILE A 226 15.34 8.51 6.66
CA ILE A 226 15.11 9.93 6.39
C ILE A 226 14.82 10.10 4.89
N VAL A 227 13.74 10.79 4.60
CA VAL A 227 13.37 11.21 3.25
C VAL A 227 13.63 12.70 3.12
N SER A 228 14.32 13.12 2.05
CA SER A 228 14.39 14.52 1.62
C SER A 228 13.90 14.66 0.18
N PHE A 229 13.29 15.81 -0.14
CA PHE A 229 12.82 16.08 -1.50
C PHE A 229 13.96 16.61 -2.36
N VAL A 230 14.13 16.10 -3.58
CA VAL A 230 15.18 16.59 -4.50
C VAL A 230 15.03 18.09 -4.78
N ASN A 231 13.78 18.54 -4.95
CA ASN A 231 13.47 19.95 -5.23
C ASN A 231 13.44 20.84 -3.98
N ASN A 232 13.52 20.28 -2.79
CA ASN A 232 13.60 20.99 -1.50
C ASN A 232 14.32 20.14 -0.47
N PRO A 233 15.68 20.04 -0.53
CA PRO A 233 16.47 19.17 0.34
C PRO A 233 16.39 19.50 1.83
N GLN A 234 16.02 20.73 2.17
CA GLN A 234 15.83 21.15 3.56
C GLN A 234 14.57 20.52 4.18
N LYS A 235 13.57 20.19 3.35
CA LYS A 235 12.38 19.51 3.81
C LYS A 235 12.66 18.03 3.98
N LYS A 236 12.91 17.63 5.22
CA LYS A 236 13.22 16.25 5.63
C LYS A 236 12.16 15.73 6.58
N PHE A 237 11.91 14.43 6.56
CA PHE A 237 11.03 13.77 7.53
C PHE A 237 11.41 12.29 7.67
N LEU A 238 11.04 11.73 8.82
CA LEU A 238 11.27 10.33 9.13
C LEU A 238 10.14 9.47 8.56
N VAL A 239 10.50 8.27 8.09
CA VAL A 239 9.57 7.22 7.72
C VAL A 239 10.08 5.86 8.19
N MET A 240 9.17 4.93 8.42
CA MET A 240 9.52 3.56 8.78
C MET A 240 8.86 2.56 7.84
N ALA A 241 9.63 1.56 7.44
CA ALA A 241 9.19 0.46 6.57
C ALA A 241 8.24 -0.48 7.32
N HIS A 242 6.96 -0.16 7.34
CA HIS A 242 5.93 -0.96 8.00
C HIS A 242 5.16 -1.88 7.03
N ASP A 243 5.33 -1.66 5.72
CA ASP A 243 4.53 -2.37 4.73
C ASP A 243 5.33 -2.73 3.47
N ASN A 244 4.75 -3.59 2.63
CA ASN A 244 5.30 -4.03 1.36
C ASN A 244 4.25 -3.87 0.26
N GLY A 245 4.68 -3.49 -0.95
CA GLY A 245 3.77 -3.37 -2.09
C GLY A 245 4.24 -4.18 -3.29
N ALA A 246 3.32 -4.89 -3.96
CA ALA A 246 3.65 -5.66 -5.17
C ALA A 246 4.20 -4.77 -6.31
N ALA A 247 3.75 -3.52 -6.37
CA ALA A 247 4.18 -2.50 -7.33
C ALA A 247 5.41 -1.71 -6.87
N ILE A 248 5.83 -1.86 -5.60
CA ILE A 248 6.95 -1.11 -5.03
C ILE A 248 8.21 -1.94 -5.24
N LYS A 249 9.00 -1.55 -6.24
CA LYS A 249 10.19 -2.28 -6.67
C LYS A 249 11.40 -1.37 -6.79
N GLY A 250 12.52 -1.84 -6.25
CA GLY A 250 13.80 -1.16 -6.28
C GLY A 250 14.22 -0.52 -4.96
N LYS A 251 15.52 -0.21 -4.87
CA LYS A 251 16.21 0.21 -3.64
C LYS A 251 15.68 1.53 -3.06
N ASN A 252 15.39 2.52 -3.91
CA ASN A 252 14.99 3.88 -3.50
C ASN A 252 13.51 4.16 -3.85
N ARG A 253 12.68 3.11 -3.84
CA ARG A 253 11.25 3.20 -4.11
C ARG A 253 10.45 3.00 -2.84
N ILE A 254 9.68 4.02 -2.45
CA ILE A 254 8.77 3.96 -1.29
C ILE A 254 7.37 4.40 -1.66
N ASP A 255 6.38 3.92 -0.91
CA ASP A 255 4.98 4.33 -1.04
C ASP A 255 4.48 4.76 0.34
N LEU A 256 4.12 6.04 0.50
CA LEU A 256 3.77 6.63 1.79
C LEU A 256 2.30 6.36 2.11
N PHE A 257 2.03 5.80 3.27
CA PHE A 257 0.67 5.67 3.78
C PHE A 257 0.11 7.05 4.16
N THR A 258 -0.98 7.46 3.51
CA THR A 258 -1.57 8.79 3.72
C THR A 258 -2.78 8.79 4.66
N GLY A 259 -3.21 7.60 5.11
CA GLY A 259 -4.37 7.44 5.99
C GLY A 259 -5.57 6.79 5.28
N TYR A 260 -6.78 7.20 5.63
CA TYR A 260 -8.01 6.65 5.05
C TYR A 260 -8.98 7.73 4.58
N GLY A 261 -9.91 7.34 3.70
CA GLY A 261 -10.97 8.17 3.19
C GLY A 261 -10.51 9.23 2.17
N LYS A 262 -11.42 10.14 1.79
CA LYS A 262 -11.25 11.08 0.65
C LYS A 262 -10.04 12.03 0.78
N LYS A 263 -9.72 12.52 1.99
CA LYS A 263 -8.55 13.39 2.19
C LYS A 263 -7.24 12.64 1.93
N ALA A 264 -7.16 11.40 2.43
CA ALA A 264 -6.00 10.54 2.20
C ALA A 264 -5.89 10.13 0.72
N GLU A 265 -7.00 9.80 0.06
CA GLU A 265 -7.06 9.54 -1.38
C GLU A 265 -6.48 10.71 -2.19
N SER A 266 -6.95 11.94 -1.91
CA SER A 266 -6.48 13.14 -2.61
C SER A 266 -4.98 13.34 -2.44
N LYS A 267 -4.45 13.12 -1.22
CA LYS A 267 -3.01 13.21 -0.95
C LYS A 267 -2.22 12.12 -1.67
N ALA A 268 -2.65 10.86 -1.55
CA ALA A 268 -2.01 9.73 -2.21
C ALA A 268 -1.94 9.89 -3.74
N ALA A 269 -3.04 10.32 -4.35
CA ALA A 269 -3.12 10.47 -5.80
C ALA A 269 -2.23 11.58 -6.37
N LYS A 270 -1.94 12.61 -5.59
CA LYS A 270 -1.05 13.74 -5.98
C LYS A 270 0.42 13.44 -5.67
N LEU A 271 0.70 12.51 -4.76
CA LEU A 271 2.06 12.24 -4.28
C LEU A 271 2.85 11.45 -5.32
N LYS A 272 3.77 12.13 -5.98
CA LYS A 272 4.73 11.56 -6.93
C LYS A 272 5.97 12.44 -6.94
N GLU A 273 6.86 12.19 -5.99
CA GLU A 273 8.00 13.05 -5.70
C GLU A 273 9.33 12.32 -5.93
N LYS A 274 10.28 13.05 -6.50
CA LYS A 274 11.69 12.62 -6.51
C LYS A 274 12.29 12.88 -5.14
N ILE A 275 12.90 11.84 -4.57
CA ILE A 275 13.44 11.87 -3.22
C ILE A 275 14.88 11.37 -3.16
N LEU A 276 15.58 11.79 -2.10
CA LEU A 276 16.76 11.13 -1.59
C LEU A 276 16.34 10.37 -0.32
N LEU A 277 16.84 9.15 -0.19
CA LEU A 277 16.48 8.25 0.90
C LEU A 277 17.74 7.84 1.65
N LYS A 278 17.85 8.15 2.94
CA LYS A 278 18.95 7.72 3.80
C LYS A 278 18.42 6.79 4.89
N ARG A 279 19.09 5.67 5.13
CA ARG A 279 18.74 4.76 6.23
C ARG A 279 19.42 5.19 7.52
N LEU A 280 18.74 4.92 8.59
CA LEU A 280 19.29 5.02 9.95
C LEU A 280 19.60 3.60 10.45
N PHE A 281 20.84 3.38 10.85
CA PHE A 281 21.30 2.13 11.46
C PHE A 281 21.55 2.36 12.94
N PRO A 282 21.18 1.40 13.80
CA PRO A 282 21.58 1.45 15.20
C PRO A 282 23.11 1.50 15.33
N LYS A 283 23.60 2.31 16.25
CA LYS A 283 25.04 2.37 16.61
C LYS A 283 25.52 1.07 17.23
#